data_3bae5ba7b8fdb14f7896429992ffcde1
#
_entry.id   3bae5ba7b8fdb14f7896429992ffcde1
#
_cell.length_a   1.000
_cell.length_b   1.000
_cell.length_c   1.000
_cell.angle_alpha   90.00
_cell.angle_beta   90.00
_cell.angle_gamma   90.00
#
_symmetry.space_group_name_H-M   'P 1'
#
loop_
_entity.id
_entity.type
_entity.pdbx_description
1 polymer ?
#
loop_
_entity_poly.entity_id
_entity_poly.type
_entity_poly.pdbx_seq_one_letter_code
_entity_poly.pdbx_strand_id
1 'polypeptide(L)'
;IHLAGIVTDDLADLNKALSYEVNVTATQGLLGMAKISGTSRFLYASSSSVYGTTLEDATEDMQPMPTTFYAETKLAAERAVIFANRPEFVTTAVRCATCAGPAPRMRLDTIVNVFSKKAFYDPFINVHDGSQWRSNIHVKDAAEFYIDLLDRPVAEIGGEVFNITGENHSAEDIAGTVAEVAKRWLHKEVEVRLDKTLRDERQYRMSYAKARALLGWEPKRSM
;
A
#
# COMPACT_ATOMS: atom_id res chain seq x y z
N ILE A 1 -9.38 -12.06 6.50
CA ILE A 1 -8.54 -11.03 5.87
C ILE A 1 -7.77 -11.68 4.72
N HIS A 2 -7.90 -11.16 3.50
CA HIS A 2 -7.24 -11.65 2.29
C HIS A 2 -6.09 -10.72 1.89
N LEU A 3 -4.86 -11.12 2.21
CA LEU A 3 -3.63 -10.39 1.93
C LEU A 3 -2.78 -11.06 0.83
N ALA A 4 -3.11 -12.29 0.43
CA ALA A 4 -2.33 -13.05 -0.54
C ALA A 4 -2.45 -12.46 -1.95
N GLY A 5 -1.35 -12.49 -2.69
CA GLY A 5 -1.31 -12.02 -4.07
C GLY A 5 0.12 -11.91 -4.59
N ILE A 6 0.25 -11.76 -5.89
CA ILE A 6 1.49 -11.34 -6.54
C ILE A 6 1.56 -9.81 -6.42
N VAL A 7 2.59 -9.31 -5.76
CA VAL A 7 2.67 -7.92 -5.29
C VAL A 7 3.94 -7.26 -5.80
N THR A 8 4.07 -6.77 -6.88
CA THR A 8 5.01 -5.80 -7.47
C THR A 8 4.72 -5.71 -8.96
N ASP A 9 5.02 -4.60 -9.56
CA ASP A 9 4.86 -4.43 -11.00
C ASP A 9 5.73 -5.44 -11.77
N ASP A 10 7.01 -5.56 -11.41
CA ASP A 10 7.96 -6.46 -12.06
C ASP A 10 7.52 -7.94 -12.01
N LEU A 11 7.07 -8.41 -10.83
CA LEU A 11 6.60 -9.79 -10.69
C LEU A 11 5.29 -10.02 -11.46
N ALA A 12 4.41 -9.04 -11.48
CA ALA A 12 3.15 -9.15 -12.19
C ALA A 12 3.36 -9.20 -13.73
N ASP A 13 4.36 -8.48 -14.22
CA ASP A 13 4.70 -8.45 -15.65
C ASP A 13 5.45 -9.70 -16.13
N LEU A 14 6.18 -10.40 -15.24
CA LEU A 14 6.86 -11.65 -15.59
C LEU A 14 5.91 -12.73 -16.14
N ASN A 15 4.71 -12.83 -15.59
CA ASN A 15 3.67 -13.74 -16.06
C ASN A 15 2.29 -13.15 -15.78
N LYS A 16 1.78 -12.38 -16.73
CA LYS A 16 0.49 -11.70 -16.61
C LYS A 16 -0.69 -12.66 -16.42
N ALA A 17 -0.66 -13.82 -17.08
CA ALA A 17 -1.71 -14.83 -16.93
C ALA A 17 -1.77 -15.37 -15.50
N LEU A 18 -0.63 -15.77 -14.94
CA LEU A 18 -0.53 -16.22 -13.54
C LEU A 18 -0.91 -15.10 -12.56
N SER A 19 -0.48 -13.88 -12.82
CA SER A 19 -0.79 -12.74 -11.96
C SER A 19 -2.29 -12.44 -11.95
N TYR A 20 -2.97 -12.55 -13.07
CA TYR A 20 -4.43 -12.43 -13.15
C TYR A 20 -5.12 -13.57 -12.42
N GLU A 21 -4.67 -14.80 -12.65
CA GLU A 21 -5.22 -15.99 -11.98
C GLU A 21 -5.13 -15.87 -10.44
N VAL A 22 -3.94 -15.50 -9.94
CA VAL A 22 -3.70 -15.38 -8.48
C VAL A 22 -4.42 -14.17 -7.88
N ASN A 23 -4.33 -12.99 -8.51
CA ASN A 23 -4.86 -11.78 -7.92
C ASN A 23 -6.36 -11.61 -8.12
N VAL A 24 -6.91 -12.07 -9.23
CA VAL A 24 -8.32 -11.84 -9.58
C VAL A 24 -9.14 -13.13 -9.43
N THR A 25 -8.82 -14.16 -10.21
CA THR A 25 -9.62 -15.39 -10.25
C THR A 25 -9.63 -16.11 -8.91
N ALA A 26 -8.48 -16.24 -8.24
CA ALA A 26 -8.40 -16.84 -6.92
C ALA A 26 -9.13 -16.00 -5.85
N THR A 27 -9.07 -14.66 -5.94
CA THR A 27 -9.83 -13.78 -5.04
C THR A 27 -11.34 -14.00 -5.20
N GLN A 28 -11.84 -14.09 -6.44
CA GLN A 28 -13.25 -14.40 -6.72
C GLN A 28 -13.65 -15.78 -6.20
N GLY A 29 -12.79 -16.77 -6.38
CA GLY A 29 -13.01 -18.12 -5.81
C GLY A 29 -13.09 -18.10 -4.28
N LEU A 30 -12.17 -17.38 -3.62
CA LEU A 30 -12.17 -17.22 -2.17
C LEU A 30 -13.41 -16.49 -1.65
N LEU A 31 -13.90 -15.46 -2.35
CA LEU A 31 -15.17 -14.80 -2.02
C LEU A 31 -16.35 -15.78 -2.03
N GLY A 32 -16.44 -16.61 -3.09
CA GLY A 32 -17.47 -17.63 -3.19
C GLY A 32 -17.38 -18.66 -2.06
N MET A 33 -16.19 -19.17 -1.78
CA MET A 33 -15.95 -20.14 -0.70
C MET A 33 -16.23 -19.55 0.67
N ALA A 34 -15.79 -18.31 0.95
CA ALA A 34 -16.05 -17.62 2.22
C ALA A 34 -17.55 -17.46 2.46
N LYS A 35 -18.30 -17.05 1.43
CA LYS A 35 -19.76 -16.93 1.51
C LYS A 35 -20.44 -18.27 1.82
N ILE A 36 -20.08 -19.34 1.11
CA ILE A 36 -20.63 -20.69 1.32
C ILE A 36 -20.31 -21.21 2.73
N SER A 37 -19.10 -20.89 3.23
CA SER A 37 -18.65 -21.30 4.58
C SER A 37 -19.28 -20.47 5.73
N GLY A 38 -20.19 -19.55 5.45
CA GLY A 38 -20.84 -18.72 6.47
C GLY A 38 -19.92 -17.65 7.07
N THR A 39 -18.83 -17.28 6.38
CA THR A 39 -17.99 -16.15 6.78
C THR A 39 -18.81 -14.87 6.73
N SER A 40 -18.83 -14.10 7.81
CA SER A 40 -19.60 -12.86 7.90
C SER A 40 -18.87 -11.62 7.37
N ARG A 41 -17.52 -11.64 7.36
CA ARG A 41 -16.69 -10.50 6.97
C ARG A 41 -15.54 -10.93 6.06
N PHE A 42 -15.31 -10.18 5.00
CA PHE A 42 -14.19 -10.37 4.07
C PHE A 42 -13.47 -9.06 3.83
N LEU A 43 -12.26 -8.93 4.36
CA LEU A 43 -11.43 -7.75 4.19
C LEU A 43 -10.36 -8.03 3.13
N TYR A 44 -10.28 -7.16 2.14
CA TYR A 44 -9.37 -7.31 1.01
C TYR A 44 -8.26 -6.26 1.02
N ALA A 45 -7.02 -6.70 0.86
CA ALA A 45 -5.89 -5.82 0.64
C ALA A 45 -5.84 -5.38 -0.83
N SER A 46 -6.38 -4.20 -1.12
CA SER A 46 -6.15 -3.47 -2.36
C SER A 46 -4.81 -2.72 -2.29
N SER A 47 -4.60 -1.72 -3.13
CA SER A 47 -3.33 -1.00 -3.22
C SER A 47 -3.54 0.45 -3.62
N SER A 48 -2.67 1.33 -3.15
CA SER A 48 -2.57 2.72 -3.65
C SER A 48 -2.28 2.81 -5.15
N SER A 49 -1.63 1.80 -5.72
CA SER A 49 -1.28 1.76 -7.14
C SER A 49 -2.49 1.83 -8.08
N VAL A 50 -3.71 1.52 -7.58
CA VAL A 50 -4.94 1.61 -8.37
C VAL A 50 -5.24 3.03 -8.84
N TYR A 51 -4.71 4.04 -8.16
CA TYR A 51 -4.89 5.44 -8.57
C TYR A 51 -4.04 5.85 -9.78
N GLY A 52 -2.95 5.11 -10.06
CA GLY A 52 -1.95 5.53 -11.05
C GLY A 52 -1.17 6.76 -10.57
N THR A 53 -0.80 7.63 -11.50
CA THR A 53 -0.10 8.88 -11.18
C THR A 53 -1.10 9.98 -10.81
N THR A 54 -0.93 10.60 -9.62
CA THR A 54 -1.78 11.69 -9.16
C THR A 54 -0.93 12.90 -8.76
N LEU A 55 -1.43 14.11 -9.05
CA LEU A 55 -0.80 15.37 -8.63
C LEU A 55 -1.34 15.85 -7.27
N GLU A 56 -2.52 15.38 -6.89
CA GLU A 56 -3.20 15.71 -5.64
C GLU A 56 -3.25 14.49 -4.73
N ASP A 57 -3.64 14.70 -3.47
CA ASP A 57 -3.85 13.61 -2.53
C ASP A 57 -5.05 12.76 -2.96
N ALA A 58 -4.80 11.52 -3.34
CA ALA A 58 -5.84 10.62 -3.80
C ALA A 58 -6.82 10.29 -2.67
N THR A 59 -8.09 10.51 -2.94
CA THR A 59 -9.22 10.13 -2.09
C THR A 59 -9.98 8.96 -2.71
N GLU A 60 -10.82 8.30 -1.92
CA GLU A 60 -11.60 7.14 -2.39
C GLU A 60 -12.63 7.50 -3.46
N ASP A 61 -13.03 8.77 -3.54
CA ASP A 61 -13.97 9.31 -4.56
C ASP A 61 -13.30 9.51 -5.93
N MET A 62 -11.96 9.55 -5.98
CA MET A 62 -11.25 9.67 -7.24
C MET A 62 -11.42 8.41 -8.09
N GLN A 63 -11.65 8.62 -9.39
CA GLN A 63 -11.68 7.53 -10.37
C GLN A 63 -10.32 6.83 -10.42
N PRO A 64 -10.20 5.53 -10.09
CA PRO A 64 -8.96 4.79 -10.25
C PRO A 64 -8.52 4.73 -11.71
N MET A 65 -7.23 5.01 -11.95
CA MET A 65 -6.59 4.99 -13.27
C MET A 65 -5.28 4.19 -13.23
N PRO A 66 -5.35 2.86 -13.06
CA PRO A 66 -4.16 2.02 -12.94
C PRO A 66 -3.29 2.12 -14.18
N THR A 67 -1.97 2.23 -13.99
CA THR A 67 -0.98 2.37 -15.06
C THR A 67 -0.08 1.14 -15.20
N THR A 68 -0.22 0.13 -14.33
CA THR A 68 0.54 -1.11 -14.36
C THR A 68 -0.39 -2.30 -14.31
N PHE A 69 0.05 -3.44 -14.85
CA PHE A 69 -0.74 -4.67 -14.83
C PHE A 69 -1.06 -5.13 -13.40
N TYR A 70 -0.11 -4.99 -12.46
CA TYR A 70 -0.37 -5.22 -11.04
C TYR A 70 -1.55 -4.39 -10.53
N ALA A 71 -1.53 -3.08 -10.78
CA ALA A 71 -2.57 -2.18 -10.35
C ALA A 71 -3.94 -2.51 -10.98
N GLU A 72 -3.97 -2.92 -12.26
CA GLU A 72 -5.18 -3.39 -12.94
C GLU A 72 -5.76 -4.63 -12.25
N THR A 73 -4.92 -5.62 -11.91
CA THR A 73 -5.38 -6.83 -11.21
C THR A 73 -5.92 -6.52 -9.81
N LYS A 74 -5.26 -5.60 -9.08
CA LYS A 74 -5.74 -5.17 -7.75
C LYS A 74 -7.09 -4.47 -7.84
N LEU A 75 -7.28 -3.59 -8.82
CA LEU A 75 -8.56 -2.91 -9.04
C LEU A 75 -9.67 -3.86 -9.48
N ALA A 76 -9.37 -4.82 -10.35
CA ALA A 76 -10.35 -5.82 -10.79
C ALA A 76 -10.84 -6.68 -9.61
N ALA A 77 -9.93 -7.13 -8.75
CA ALA A 77 -10.27 -7.89 -7.55
C ALA A 77 -11.03 -7.02 -6.51
N GLU A 78 -10.62 -5.76 -6.31
CA GLU A 78 -11.32 -4.81 -5.45
C GLU A 78 -12.78 -4.65 -5.85
N ARG A 79 -13.03 -4.42 -7.13
CA ARG A 79 -14.40 -4.30 -7.67
C ARG A 79 -15.24 -5.55 -7.42
N ALA A 80 -14.66 -6.73 -7.61
CA ALA A 80 -15.34 -7.99 -7.31
C ALA A 80 -15.68 -8.13 -5.81
N VAL A 81 -14.76 -7.73 -4.93
CA VAL A 81 -14.95 -7.73 -3.48
C VAL A 81 -16.10 -6.79 -3.09
N ILE A 82 -16.08 -5.55 -3.55
CA ILE A 82 -17.12 -4.56 -3.23
C ILE A 82 -18.47 -4.97 -3.82
N PHE A 83 -18.50 -5.51 -5.03
CA PHE A 83 -19.74 -6.02 -5.65
C PHE A 83 -20.36 -7.20 -4.87
N ALA A 84 -19.55 -7.98 -4.18
CA ALA A 84 -20.01 -9.13 -3.38
C ALA A 84 -20.65 -8.75 -2.04
N ASN A 85 -20.60 -7.47 -1.61
CA ASN A 85 -21.14 -7.02 -0.34
C ASN A 85 -22.64 -7.28 -0.20
N ARG A 86 -23.05 -7.86 0.94
CA ARG A 86 -24.44 -8.15 1.32
C ARG A 86 -24.58 -8.01 2.84
N PRO A 87 -25.77 -7.81 3.36
CA PRO A 87 -25.99 -7.72 4.81
C PRO A 87 -25.41 -8.90 5.61
N GLU A 88 -25.49 -10.09 5.05
CA GLU A 88 -25.00 -11.34 5.66
C GLU A 88 -23.52 -11.66 5.33
N PHE A 89 -22.93 -10.95 4.38
CA PHE A 89 -21.54 -11.13 3.94
C PHE A 89 -20.89 -9.78 3.65
N VAL A 90 -20.38 -9.15 4.70
CA VAL A 90 -19.81 -7.80 4.63
C VAL A 90 -18.43 -7.84 4.02
N THR A 91 -18.22 -7.07 2.95
CA THR A 91 -16.93 -6.96 2.30
C THR A 91 -16.41 -5.53 2.37
N THR A 92 -15.10 -5.39 2.57
CA THR A 92 -14.41 -4.09 2.62
C THR A 92 -13.07 -4.20 1.90
N ALA A 93 -12.70 -3.19 1.15
CA ALA A 93 -11.39 -3.12 0.52
C ALA A 93 -10.54 -2.02 1.17
N VAL A 94 -9.23 -2.26 1.27
CA VAL A 94 -8.28 -1.31 1.85
C VAL A 94 -7.20 -1.00 0.83
N ARG A 95 -7.17 0.22 0.32
CA ARG A 95 -6.11 0.75 -0.53
C ARG A 95 -4.97 1.18 0.36
N CYS A 96 -3.99 0.30 0.51
CA CYS A 96 -2.86 0.51 1.40
C CYS A 96 -1.72 1.23 0.68
N ALA A 97 -1.14 2.24 1.33
CA ALA A 97 0.11 2.85 0.94
C ALA A 97 1.28 1.85 1.02
N THR A 98 2.45 2.23 0.55
CA THR A 98 3.65 1.39 0.61
C THR A 98 4.01 1.10 2.07
N CYS A 99 3.92 -0.17 2.45
CA CYS A 99 4.26 -0.60 3.81
C CYS A 99 5.77 -0.58 4.02
N ALA A 100 6.19 0.04 5.13
CA ALA A 100 7.56 0.06 5.60
C ALA A 100 7.64 -0.41 7.06
N GLY A 101 8.83 -0.80 7.51
CA GLY A 101 9.09 -1.20 8.87
C GLY A 101 9.43 -2.69 9.03
N PRO A 102 9.86 -3.08 10.25
CA PRO A 102 10.35 -4.43 10.52
C PRO A 102 9.21 -5.45 10.51
N ALA A 103 9.45 -6.58 9.84
CA ALA A 103 8.56 -7.72 9.76
C ALA A 103 9.38 -9.01 9.64
N PRO A 104 8.83 -10.19 10.03
CA PRO A 104 9.53 -11.47 9.90
C PRO A 104 9.99 -11.76 8.46
N ARG A 105 9.21 -11.33 7.47
CA ARG A 105 9.56 -11.36 6.04
C ARG A 105 9.48 -9.94 5.49
N MET A 106 10.46 -9.12 5.84
CA MET A 106 10.52 -7.73 5.40
C MET A 106 10.80 -7.65 3.89
N ARG A 107 10.02 -6.85 3.18
CA ARG A 107 10.29 -6.52 1.78
C ARG A 107 11.46 -5.52 1.71
N LEU A 108 12.49 -5.87 0.94
CA LEU A 108 13.67 -5.03 0.73
C LEU A 108 13.68 -4.36 -0.65
N ASP A 109 12.51 -4.25 -1.27
CA ASP A 109 12.26 -3.64 -2.58
C ASP A 109 11.41 -2.36 -2.49
N THR A 110 10.89 -2.03 -1.32
CA THR A 110 10.14 -0.78 -1.07
C THR A 110 11.08 0.34 -0.65
N ILE A 111 10.78 1.57 -1.06
CA ILE A 111 11.71 2.71 -1.00
C ILE A 111 12.34 2.93 0.39
N VAL A 112 11.54 2.98 1.45
CA VAL A 112 12.04 3.19 2.83
C VAL A 112 12.98 2.04 3.25
N ASN A 113 12.57 0.79 3.00
CA ASN A 113 13.36 -0.38 3.38
C ASN A 113 14.63 -0.52 2.54
N VAL A 114 14.58 -0.18 1.23
CA VAL A 114 15.76 -0.15 0.35
C VAL A 114 16.77 0.89 0.84
N PHE A 115 16.31 2.11 1.13
CA PHE A 115 17.21 3.18 1.57
C PHE A 115 17.77 2.88 2.95
N SER A 116 16.98 2.32 3.88
CA SER A 116 17.44 1.87 5.18
C SER A 116 18.53 0.79 5.06
N LYS A 117 18.32 -0.20 4.18
CA LYS A 117 19.33 -1.22 3.89
C LYS A 117 20.61 -0.61 3.32
N LYS A 118 20.48 0.30 2.35
CA LYS A 118 21.65 0.99 1.77
C LYS A 118 22.40 1.80 2.81
N ALA A 119 21.69 2.59 3.63
CA ALA A 119 22.32 3.36 4.70
C ALA A 119 23.09 2.50 5.69
N PHE A 120 22.62 1.27 5.94
CA PHE A 120 23.33 0.33 6.82
C PHE A 120 24.62 -0.19 6.23
N TYR A 121 24.60 -0.61 4.96
CA TYR A 121 25.75 -1.27 4.32
C TYR A 121 26.65 -0.30 3.56
N ASP A 122 26.11 0.72 2.91
CA ASP A 122 26.80 1.61 1.98
C ASP A 122 27.04 3.00 2.58
N PRO A 123 28.09 3.74 2.15
CA PRO A 123 28.33 5.11 2.58
C PRO A 123 27.43 6.14 1.88
N PHE A 124 26.59 5.72 0.94
CA PHE A 124 25.71 6.62 0.18
C PHE A 124 24.38 5.94 -0.21
N ILE A 125 23.37 6.77 -0.45
CA ILE A 125 22.07 6.40 -1.03
C ILE A 125 21.93 7.08 -2.38
N ASN A 126 21.85 6.32 -3.46
CA ASN A 126 21.50 6.87 -4.76
C ASN A 126 19.99 7.00 -4.89
N VAL A 127 19.53 8.19 -5.24
CA VAL A 127 18.11 8.52 -5.45
C VAL A 127 17.95 8.98 -6.89
N HIS A 128 17.11 8.28 -7.66
CA HIS A 128 16.76 8.65 -9.02
C HIS A 128 15.67 9.72 -8.98
N ASP A 129 15.87 10.83 -9.70
CA ASP A 129 15.05 12.05 -9.71
C ASP A 129 14.96 12.73 -8.32
N GLY A 130 14.34 12.08 -7.36
CA GLY A 130 14.17 12.58 -5.98
C GLY A 130 12.85 13.33 -5.76
N SER A 131 12.26 13.93 -6.79
CA SER A 131 11.06 14.77 -6.69
C SER A 131 9.75 13.99 -6.60
N GLN A 132 9.75 12.71 -6.97
CA GLN A 132 8.56 11.89 -7.00
C GLN A 132 8.01 11.59 -5.60
N TRP A 133 6.73 11.80 -5.43
CA TRP A 133 6.04 11.56 -4.16
C TRP A 133 5.70 10.09 -3.95
N ARG A 134 5.77 9.67 -2.70
CA ARG A 134 5.41 8.32 -2.24
C ARG A 134 4.63 8.40 -0.94
N SER A 135 3.50 7.72 -0.92
CA SER A 135 2.76 7.48 0.32
C SER A 135 3.33 6.25 1.02
N ASN A 136 3.61 6.39 2.30
CA ASN A 136 4.16 5.32 3.12
C ASN A 136 3.32 5.13 4.38
N ILE A 137 3.29 3.89 4.88
CA ILE A 137 2.63 3.54 6.13
C ILE A 137 3.48 2.55 6.90
N HIS A 138 3.54 2.71 8.21
CA HIS A 138 4.21 1.70 9.05
C HIS A 138 3.40 0.39 9.05
N VAL A 139 4.07 -0.75 8.83
CA VAL A 139 3.42 -2.07 8.69
C VAL A 139 2.54 -2.44 9.88
N LYS A 140 2.89 -1.99 11.09
CA LYS A 140 2.05 -2.21 12.30
C LYS A 140 0.77 -1.39 12.26
N ASP A 141 0.80 -0.15 11.74
CA ASP A 141 -0.42 0.66 11.61
C ASP A 141 -1.37 0.04 10.58
N ALA A 142 -0.83 -0.47 9.46
CA ALA A 142 -1.62 -1.20 8.50
C ALA A 142 -2.24 -2.47 9.11
N ALA A 143 -1.47 -3.25 9.87
CA ALA A 143 -1.98 -4.46 10.53
C ALA A 143 -3.06 -4.13 11.59
N GLU A 144 -2.83 -3.10 12.42
CA GLU A 144 -3.80 -2.63 13.43
C GLU A 144 -5.10 -2.17 12.76
N PHE A 145 -5.04 -1.51 11.59
CA PHE A 145 -6.22 -1.11 10.84
C PHE A 145 -7.06 -2.31 10.40
N TYR A 146 -6.44 -3.36 9.83
CA TYR A 146 -7.17 -4.57 9.44
C TYR A 146 -7.82 -5.27 10.64
N ILE A 147 -7.15 -5.28 11.80
CA ILE A 147 -7.70 -5.86 13.02
C ILE A 147 -8.89 -5.02 13.51
N ASP A 148 -8.77 -3.68 13.54
CA ASP A 148 -9.84 -2.77 13.93
C ASP A 148 -11.10 -2.97 13.08
N LEU A 149 -10.96 -3.15 11.76
CA LEU A 149 -12.09 -3.41 10.87
C LEU A 149 -12.88 -4.69 11.21
N LEU A 150 -12.27 -5.67 11.88
CA LEU A 150 -12.98 -6.90 12.27
C LEU A 150 -14.05 -6.66 13.32
N ASP A 151 -13.86 -5.65 14.16
CA ASP A 151 -14.76 -5.34 15.29
C ASP A 151 -15.72 -4.17 14.99
N ARG A 152 -15.53 -3.47 13.85
CA ARG A 152 -16.37 -2.33 13.48
C ARG A 152 -17.80 -2.72 13.16
N PRO A 153 -18.79 -1.84 13.44
CA PRO A 153 -20.16 -2.02 12.98
C PRO A 153 -20.24 -2.23 11.46
N VAL A 154 -21.04 -3.18 11.02
CA VAL A 154 -21.22 -3.47 9.58
C VAL A 154 -21.68 -2.27 8.78
N ALA A 155 -22.46 -1.37 9.38
CA ALA A 155 -22.93 -0.16 8.73
C ALA A 155 -21.80 0.86 8.40
N GLU A 156 -20.67 0.77 9.10
CA GLU A 156 -19.52 1.67 8.88
C GLU A 156 -18.59 1.18 7.79
N ILE A 157 -18.54 -0.13 7.53
CA ILE A 157 -17.51 -0.74 6.69
C ILE A 157 -18.05 -1.54 5.50
N GLY A 158 -19.34 -1.84 5.49
CA GLY A 158 -19.96 -2.74 4.50
C GLY A 158 -19.98 -2.12 3.08
N GLY A 159 -19.28 -2.73 2.14
CA GLY A 159 -19.18 -2.24 0.77
C GLY A 159 -18.24 -1.04 0.60
N GLU A 160 -17.49 -0.69 1.65
CA GLU A 160 -16.64 0.49 1.66
C GLU A 160 -15.22 0.18 1.17
N VAL A 161 -14.60 1.23 0.61
CA VAL A 161 -13.18 1.28 0.31
C VAL A 161 -12.55 2.32 1.23
N PHE A 162 -11.42 1.98 1.85
CA PHE A 162 -10.65 2.89 2.69
C PHE A 162 -9.22 3.03 2.21
N ASN A 163 -8.74 4.25 2.12
CA ASN A 163 -7.32 4.55 2.01
C ASN A 163 -6.67 4.49 3.39
N ILE A 164 -5.52 3.84 3.47
CA ILE A 164 -4.66 3.94 4.65
C ILE A 164 -3.25 4.35 4.24
N THR A 165 -2.79 5.44 4.83
CA THR A 165 -1.44 5.97 4.66
C THR A 165 -0.97 6.60 5.95
N GLY A 166 0.34 6.67 6.17
CA GLY A 166 0.95 7.50 7.19
C GLY A 166 1.29 8.86 6.60
N GLU A 167 2.41 8.92 5.91
CA GLU A 167 3.00 10.17 5.45
C GLU A 167 3.26 10.13 3.94
N ASN A 168 3.09 11.30 3.31
CA ASN A 168 3.46 11.53 1.91
C ASN A 168 4.80 12.28 1.89
N HIS A 169 5.81 11.68 1.30
CA HIS A 169 7.15 12.29 1.18
C HIS A 169 7.69 12.14 -0.23
N SER A 170 8.57 13.07 -0.62
CA SER A 170 9.38 12.87 -1.82
C SER A 170 10.43 11.78 -1.60
N ALA A 171 10.96 11.20 -2.66
CA ALA A 171 12.03 10.21 -2.54
C ALA A 171 13.30 10.83 -1.93
N GLU A 172 13.56 12.11 -2.19
CA GLU A 172 14.66 12.86 -1.58
C GLU A 172 14.46 13.03 -0.07
N ASP A 173 13.26 13.40 0.39
CA ASP A 173 12.95 13.53 1.81
C ASP A 173 13.10 12.20 2.55
N ILE A 174 12.65 11.09 1.93
CA ILE A 174 12.82 9.75 2.51
C ILE A 174 14.32 9.43 2.67
N ALA A 175 15.13 9.69 1.65
CA ALA A 175 16.57 9.43 1.70
C ALA A 175 17.24 10.29 2.76
N GLY A 176 16.89 11.58 2.85
CA GLY A 176 17.37 12.51 3.88
C GLY A 176 17.05 12.03 5.29
N THR A 177 15.80 11.68 5.54
CA THR A 177 15.37 11.12 6.83
C THR A 177 16.14 9.86 7.20
N VAL A 178 16.32 8.93 6.25
CA VAL A 178 17.09 7.70 6.49
C VAL A 178 18.57 8.02 6.81
N ALA A 179 19.18 8.98 6.11
CA ALA A 179 20.55 9.40 6.38
C ALA A 179 20.70 10.03 7.78
N GLU A 180 19.75 10.87 8.20
CA GLU A 180 19.72 11.45 9.56
C GLU A 180 19.55 10.37 10.63
N VAL A 181 18.68 9.39 10.42
CA VAL A 181 18.50 8.27 11.33
C VAL A 181 19.78 7.43 11.42
N ALA A 182 20.45 7.16 10.30
CA ALA A 182 21.74 6.45 10.28
C ALA A 182 22.82 7.21 11.07
N LYS A 183 22.90 8.53 10.89
CA LYS A 183 23.82 9.38 11.66
C LYS A 183 23.53 9.31 13.16
N ARG A 184 22.27 9.42 13.54
CA ARG A 184 21.83 9.47 14.94
C ARG A 184 22.01 8.13 15.67
N TRP A 185 21.67 7.01 15.04
CA TRP A 185 21.60 5.72 15.71
C TRP A 185 22.74 4.76 15.38
N LEU A 186 23.36 4.90 14.20
CA LEU A 186 24.47 4.08 13.76
C LEU A 186 25.80 4.83 13.83
N HIS A 187 25.79 6.14 14.18
CA HIS A 187 26.94 7.04 14.14
C HIS A 187 27.65 7.01 12.78
N LYS A 188 26.86 6.88 11.70
CA LYS A 188 27.35 6.72 10.33
C LYS A 188 26.88 7.87 9.47
N GLU A 189 27.81 8.60 8.85
CA GLU A 189 27.51 9.58 7.82
C GLU A 189 27.16 8.84 6.52
N VAL A 190 26.01 9.16 5.94
CA VAL A 190 25.52 8.59 4.69
C VAL A 190 25.19 9.72 3.73
N GLU A 191 25.87 9.74 2.59
CA GLU A 191 25.67 10.76 1.55
C GLU A 191 24.41 10.45 0.74
N VAL A 192 23.53 11.43 0.51
CA VAL A 192 22.42 11.31 -0.43
C VAL A 192 22.84 11.85 -1.78
N ARG A 193 22.85 11.01 -2.82
CA ARG A 193 23.25 11.33 -4.19
C ARG A 193 22.02 11.33 -5.09
N LEU A 194 21.70 12.51 -5.64
CA LEU A 194 20.60 12.68 -6.57
C LEU A 194 21.06 12.47 -8.01
N ASP A 195 20.46 11.54 -8.70
CA ASP A 195 20.61 11.35 -10.15
C ASP A 195 19.39 11.92 -10.88
N LYS A 196 19.50 13.15 -11.34
CA LYS A 196 18.44 13.85 -12.07
C LYS A 196 18.33 13.47 -13.56
N THR A 197 19.18 12.59 -14.05
CA THR A 197 19.15 12.11 -15.43
C THR A 197 18.09 11.05 -15.66
N LEU A 198 17.72 10.31 -14.60
CA LEU A 198 16.67 9.29 -14.61
C LEU A 198 15.41 9.87 -13.99
N ARG A 199 14.31 9.85 -14.75
CA ARG A 199 13.00 10.28 -14.25
C ARG A 199 12.19 9.06 -13.84
N ASP A 200 11.52 9.17 -12.68
CA ASP A 200 10.47 8.25 -12.25
C ASP A 200 9.15 9.01 -12.26
N GLU A 201 8.35 8.81 -13.31
CA GLU A 201 7.06 9.49 -13.49
C GLU A 201 5.97 8.98 -12.55
N ARG A 202 6.21 7.86 -11.87
CA ARG A 202 5.27 7.32 -10.89
C ARG A 202 5.28 8.19 -9.65
N GLN A 203 4.23 8.93 -9.43
CA GLN A 203 4.04 9.67 -8.18
C GLN A 203 2.60 9.54 -7.71
N TYR A 204 2.45 9.33 -6.43
CA TYR A 204 1.14 9.24 -5.80
C TYR A 204 1.21 9.68 -4.36
N ARG A 205 0.22 10.43 -4.00
CA ARG A 205 -0.05 10.87 -2.64
C ARG A 205 -1.42 10.37 -2.27
N MET A 206 -1.64 10.09 -1.01
CA MET A 206 -2.92 9.58 -0.53
C MET A 206 -3.41 10.36 0.67
N SER A 207 -4.73 10.47 0.77
CA SER A 207 -5.42 10.97 1.95
C SER A 207 -6.13 9.82 2.67
N TYR A 208 -6.02 9.78 3.99
CA TYR A 208 -6.80 8.89 4.87
C TYR A 208 -7.98 9.60 5.52
N ALA A 209 -8.41 10.73 4.98
CA ALA A 209 -9.47 11.57 5.56
C ALA A 209 -10.78 10.82 5.79
N LYS A 210 -11.15 9.88 4.92
CA LYS A 210 -12.34 9.04 5.07
C LYS A 210 -12.21 8.09 6.27
N ALA A 211 -11.10 7.38 6.39
CA ALA A 211 -10.84 6.50 7.54
C ALA A 211 -10.85 7.29 8.85
N ARG A 212 -10.30 8.50 8.86
CA ARG A 212 -10.37 9.40 10.01
C ARG A 212 -11.79 9.83 10.34
N ALA A 213 -12.55 10.28 9.34
CA ALA A 213 -13.90 10.80 9.55
C ALA A 213 -14.90 9.75 10.00
N LEU A 214 -14.87 8.56 9.38
CA LEU A 214 -15.84 7.50 9.65
C LEU A 214 -15.44 6.58 10.79
N LEU A 215 -14.14 6.30 10.93
CA LEU A 215 -13.64 5.31 11.88
C LEU A 215 -12.82 5.91 13.03
N GLY A 216 -12.52 7.22 13.00
CA GLY A 216 -11.63 7.86 13.95
C GLY A 216 -10.19 7.33 13.87
N TRP A 217 -9.82 6.70 12.73
CA TRP A 217 -8.50 6.10 12.58
C TRP A 217 -7.45 7.11 12.12
N GLU A 218 -6.30 7.04 12.74
CA GLU A 218 -5.10 7.80 12.35
C GLU A 218 -3.86 6.90 12.47
N PRO A 219 -2.84 7.11 11.61
CA PRO A 219 -1.55 6.42 11.77
C PRO A 219 -0.90 6.88 13.07
N LYS A 220 -0.28 5.95 13.79
CA LYS A 220 0.35 6.21 15.11
C LYS A 220 1.87 6.31 15.03
N ARG A 221 2.44 5.87 13.90
CA ARG A 221 3.90 5.76 13.73
C ARG A 221 4.32 6.59 12.53
N SER A 222 5.34 7.42 12.73
CA SER A 222 6.04 8.10 11.63
C SER A 222 7.03 7.16 10.95
N MET A 223 7.51 7.61 9.81
CA MET A 223 8.58 6.96 9.06
C MET A 223 9.92 7.02 9.81
#